data_ddc935abe0ff01fc286cb8c510763f1f
#
_entry.id   ddc935abe0ff01fc286cb8c510763f1f
#
_cell.length_a   1.000
_cell.length_b   1.000
_cell.length_c   1.000
_cell.angle_alpha   90.00
_cell.angle_beta   90.00
_cell.angle_gamma   90.00
#
_symmetry.space_group_name_H-M   'P 1'
#
loop_
_entity.id
_entity.type
_entity.pdbx_description
1 polymer ?
#
loop_
_entity_poly.entity_id
_entity_poly.type
_entity_poly.pdbx_seq_one_letter_code
_entity_poly.pdbx_strand_id
1 'polypeptide(L)'
;MLKTLRISFALKNTYRVNGILHSLKQIPLLKRVLPDRLYQVRGLKIFANILSVLWEIVFIFLGKLLYFLTMVCGVGLLYERAPAGLGFLHILLFLTLIGSYMNTSLFNPTRDKYYAMILLRMNARSYTLSNYGYALGKVVVGFLPFTILFGLDRGVPLWLCLLIPVCIAGAKVAVAADSLRDYEKHGYVRNENNLQKIAWLLTALLLALAYVPPAVGFVLPLWASAALFLVWIPLGLLSLRRVVSFRYYREMNQELLAQIPGQMDKARAAVKTANEKNISADTSITSQKKGFEFLNDLFVKRHRKILWKSALRIAYVCLFLCCGAVLIMVIQPGAKADINEMVMTWLPYFAFIMYLINRGTGFTQALFMNCDHSLLTYSFYKRPGFVLRLFRIRLREIIKVNAVPALVIGCGLALILYVSGGTDNPLNYVVLVVTILAMSAFFSIHYLTVYYLLQPYTAGTEMKSGTYRIVMVLTYVVCYAMINVRMPILMFGAMCIAFCVAYSIVASILVYKFAPRTFRLRT
;
A
#
# COMPACT_ATOMS: atom_id res chain seq x y z
N MET A 1 16.48 -26.29 18.90
CA MET A 1 16.20 -24.97 18.32
C MET A 1 16.73 -24.79 16.90
N LEU A 2 18.02 -24.99 16.61
CA LEU A 2 18.58 -24.85 15.25
C LEU A 2 17.90 -25.75 14.20
N LYS A 3 17.62 -27.02 14.51
CA LYS A 3 16.87 -27.93 13.62
C LYS A 3 15.47 -27.41 13.30
N THR A 4 14.76 -26.91 14.29
CA THR A 4 13.41 -26.31 14.13
C THR A 4 13.46 -25.04 13.29
N LEU A 5 14.47 -24.18 13.50
CA LEU A 5 14.68 -22.97 12.71
C LEU A 5 14.94 -23.32 11.23
N ARG A 6 15.80 -24.32 10.97
CA ARG A 6 16.07 -24.80 9.60
C ARG A 6 14.81 -25.32 8.89
N ILE A 7 13.97 -26.09 9.59
CA ILE A 7 12.70 -26.58 9.05
C ILE A 7 11.73 -25.42 8.80
N SER A 8 11.61 -24.49 9.75
CA SER A 8 10.76 -23.30 9.59
C SER A 8 11.21 -22.45 8.39
N PHE A 9 12.51 -22.25 8.23
CA PHE A 9 13.07 -21.51 7.10
C PHE A 9 12.81 -22.23 5.77
N ALA A 10 13.03 -23.55 5.72
CA ALA A 10 12.73 -24.36 4.54
C ALA A 10 11.25 -24.30 4.16
N LEU A 11 10.34 -24.36 5.12
CA LEU A 11 8.90 -24.23 4.89
C LEU A 11 8.54 -22.86 4.28
N LYS A 12 8.98 -21.77 4.92
CA LYS A 12 8.77 -20.40 4.41
C LYS A 12 9.34 -20.21 3.02
N ASN A 13 10.56 -20.72 2.79
CA ASN A 13 11.23 -20.59 1.52
C ASN A 13 10.52 -21.37 0.40
N THR A 14 10.04 -22.57 0.67
CA THR A 14 9.26 -23.37 -0.29
C THR A 14 8.00 -22.61 -0.72
N TYR A 15 7.30 -21.96 0.19
CA TYR A 15 6.14 -21.13 -0.14
C TYR A 15 6.50 -19.94 -1.02
N ARG A 16 7.58 -19.22 -0.68
CA ARG A 16 8.06 -18.06 -1.47
C ARG A 16 8.50 -18.49 -2.85
N VAL A 17 9.30 -19.54 -2.95
CA VAL A 17 9.79 -20.09 -4.21
C VAL A 17 8.63 -20.51 -5.12
N ASN A 18 7.68 -21.27 -4.60
CA ASN A 18 6.50 -21.67 -5.36
C ASN A 18 5.65 -20.45 -5.77
N GLY A 19 5.54 -19.44 -4.91
CA GLY A 19 4.87 -18.18 -5.24
C GLY A 19 5.57 -17.40 -6.36
N ILE A 20 6.90 -17.32 -6.34
CA ILE A 20 7.71 -16.68 -7.37
C ILE A 20 7.56 -17.44 -8.71
N LEU A 21 7.72 -18.75 -8.69
CA LEU A 21 7.59 -19.60 -9.88
C LEU A 21 6.18 -19.50 -10.47
N HIS A 22 5.14 -19.48 -9.63
CA HIS A 22 3.77 -19.28 -10.07
C HIS A 22 3.58 -17.91 -10.73
N SER A 23 4.10 -16.85 -10.13
CA SER A 23 4.03 -15.49 -10.68
C SER A 23 4.77 -15.38 -12.01
N LEU A 24 5.94 -16.00 -12.16
CA LEU A 24 6.68 -16.04 -13.42
C LEU A 24 5.90 -16.76 -14.52
N LYS A 25 5.23 -17.88 -14.21
CA LYS A 25 4.38 -18.61 -15.17
C LYS A 25 3.17 -17.80 -15.62
N GLN A 26 2.72 -16.82 -14.84
CA GLN A 26 1.61 -15.94 -15.23
C GLN A 26 2.00 -14.86 -16.24
N ILE A 27 3.29 -14.57 -16.43
CA ILE A 27 3.76 -13.59 -17.40
C ILE A 27 3.66 -14.19 -18.81
N PRO A 28 2.91 -13.59 -19.77
CA PRO A 28 2.63 -14.18 -21.07
C PRO A 28 3.87 -14.55 -21.90
N LEU A 29 4.93 -13.73 -21.83
CA LEU A 29 6.21 -13.97 -22.50
C LEU A 29 6.96 -15.16 -21.88
N LEU A 30 7.05 -15.20 -20.55
CA LEU A 30 7.77 -16.25 -19.82
C LEU A 30 7.00 -17.58 -19.83
N LYS A 31 5.68 -17.57 -19.90
CA LYS A 31 4.85 -18.76 -20.01
C LYS A 31 5.21 -19.62 -21.24
N ARG A 32 5.68 -19.00 -22.34
CA ARG A 32 6.06 -19.72 -23.57
C ARG A 32 7.45 -20.38 -23.46
N VAL A 33 8.31 -19.83 -22.62
CA VAL A 33 9.70 -20.29 -22.44
C VAL A 33 9.84 -21.27 -21.27
N LEU A 34 8.97 -21.12 -20.26
CA LEU A 34 9.02 -21.93 -19.05
C LEU A 34 8.34 -23.29 -19.26
N PRO A 35 8.97 -24.41 -18.85
CA PRO A 35 8.43 -25.75 -19.01
C PRO A 35 7.14 -25.95 -18.19
N ASP A 36 6.26 -26.84 -18.64
CA ASP A 36 5.03 -27.16 -17.94
C ASP A 36 5.27 -27.76 -16.54
N ARG A 37 6.36 -28.52 -16.38
CA ARG A 37 6.81 -29.09 -15.10
C ARG A 37 7.70 -28.14 -14.31
N LEU A 38 7.40 -26.84 -14.30
CA LEU A 38 8.18 -25.77 -13.69
C LEU A 38 8.65 -26.07 -12.26
N TYR A 39 7.78 -26.68 -11.46
CA TYR A 39 8.07 -27.00 -10.05
C TYR A 39 9.03 -28.19 -9.87
N GLN A 40 9.34 -28.92 -10.92
CA GLN A 40 10.27 -30.07 -10.90
C GLN A 40 11.67 -29.70 -11.37
N VAL A 41 11.84 -28.58 -12.08
CA VAL A 41 13.12 -28.15 -12.62
C VAL A 41 14.04 -27.64 -11.51
N ARG A 42 15.10 -28.39 -11.21
CA ARG A 42 16.07 -28.11 -10.14
C ARG A 42 16.74 -26.74 -10.29
N GLY A 43 17.15 -26.36 -11.49
CA GLY A 43 17.81 -25.06 -11.76
C GLY A 43 16.90 -23.86 -11.44
N LEU A 44 15.62 -23.92 -11.80
CA LEU A 44 14.65 -22.87 -11.49
C LEU A 44 14.35 -22.76 -10.00
N LYS A 45 14.36 -23.89 -9.28
CA LYS A 45 14.23 -23.87 -7.82
C LYS A 45 15.44 -23.23 -7.15
N ILE A 46 16.65 -23.53 -7.62
CA ILE A 46 17.89 -22.91 -7.11
C ILE A 46 17.86 -21.40 -7.36
N PHE A 47 17.52 -20.96 -8.58
CA PHE A 47 17.37 -19.55 -8.92
C PHE A 47 16.36 -18.84 -8.02
N ALA A 48 15.16 -19.42 -7.87
CA ALA A 48 14.12 -18.84 -7.02
C ALA A 48 14.51 -18.86 -5.54
N ASN A 49 15.30 -19.82 -5.06
CA ASN A 49 15.88 -19.83 -3.72
C ASN A 49 16.85 -18.67 -3.52
N ILE A 50 17.78 -18.46 -4.46
CA ILE A 50 18.73 -17.35 -4.40
C ILE A 50 17.96 -16.01 -4.37
N LEU A 51 16.99 -15.85 -5.27
CA LEU A 51 16.14 -14.66 -5.32
C LEU A 51 15.35 -14.44 -4.02
N SER A 52 14.85 -15.52 -3.41
CA SER A 52 14.15 -15.45 -2.12
C SER A 52 15.06 -15.00 -0.98
N VAL A 53 16.31 -15.44 -0.95
CA VAL A 53 17.30 -15.03 0.06
C VAL A 53 17.72 -13.59 -0.16
N LEU A 54 18.02 -13.19 -1.40
CA LEU A 54 18.32 -11.78 -1.72
C LEU A 54 17.16 -10.86 -1.34
N TRP A 55 15.94 -11.26 -1.64
CA TRP A 55 14.74 -10.52 -1.26
C TRP A 55 14.59 -10.39 0.26
N GLU A 56 14.88 -11.45 1.01
CA GLU A 56 14.86 -11.39 2.49
C GLU A 56 15.88 -10.38 3.02
N ILE A 57 17.12 -10.38 2.48
CA ILE A 57 18.18 -9.44 2.86
C ILE A 57 17.75 -8.00 2.53
N VAL A 58 17.28 -7.77 1.30
CA VAL A 58 16.81 -6.44 0.89
C VAL A 58 15.70 -5.94 1.80
N PHE A 59 14.72 -6.78 2.15
CA PHE A 59 13.61 -6.37 3.02
C PHE A 59 14.01 -6.10 4.47
N ILE A 60 15.06 -6.77 4.99
CA ILE A 60 15.59 -6.49 6.32
C ILE A 60 16.07 -5.03 6.39
N PHE A 61 16.80 -4.56 5.37
CA PHE A 61 17.39 -3.23 5.37
C PHE A 61 16.45 -2.16 4.78
N LEU A 62 15.83 -2.43 3.63
CA LEU A 62 14.97 -1.46 2.94
C LEU A 62 13.81 -0.99 3.80
N GLY A 63 13.16 -1.91 4.52
CA GLY A 63 12.07 -1.54 5.44
C GLY A 63 12.53 -0.64 6.57
N LYS A 64 13.76 -0.81 7.08
CA LYS A 64 14.34 0.03 8.12
C LYS A 64 14.81 1.37 7.56
N LEU A 65 15.42 1.37 6.38
CA LEU A 65 15.78 2.60 5.68
C LEU A 65 14.56 3.50 5.47
N LEU A 66 13.48 2.95 4.91
CA LEU A 66 12.24 3.70 4.70
C LEU A 66 11.65 4.21 6.02
N TYR A 67 11.69 3.41 7.07
CA TYR A 67 11.24 3.83 8.41
C TYR A 67 12.05 5.04 8.92
N PHE A 68 13.38 5.01 8.81
CA PHE A 68 14.20 6.15 9.21
C PHE A 68 13.96 7.37 8.34
N LEU A 69 13.93 7.19 7.02
CA LEU A 69 13.71 8.31 6.09
C LEU A 69 12.35 8.97 6.25
N THR A 70 11.29 8.21 6.53
CA THR A 70 9.93 8.77 6.60
C THR A 70 9.53 9.17 8.01
N MET A 71 9.78 8.32 9.01
CA MET A 71 9.25 8.49 10.37
C MET A 71 10.21 9.19 11.32
N VAL A 72 11.51 9.09 11.10
CA VAL A 72 12.51 9.67 12.02
C VAL A 72 13.17 10.91 11.44
N CYS A 73 13.59 10.86 10.16
CA CYS A 73 14.37 11.91 9.52
C CYS A 73 13.56 12.79 8.57
N GLY A 74 12.47 12.26 8.00
CA GLY A 74 11.71 12.92 6.94
C GLY A 74 10.83 14.09 7.37
N VAL A 75 10.74 14.33 8.67
CA VAL A 75 10.01 15.46 9.23
C VAL A 75 10.99 16.58 9.54
N GLY A 76 11.71 17.06 8.52
CA GLY A 76 12.80 18.04 8.64
C GLY A 76 12.42 19.31 9.39
N LEU A 77 11.20 19.81 9.19
CA LEU A 77 10.68 21.00 9.86
C LEU A 77 10.63 20.89 11.40
N LEU A 78 10.58 19.68 11.95
CA LEU A 78 10.57 19.47 13.41
C LEU A 78 11.94 19.63 14.05
N TYR A 79 13.02 19.56 13.26
CA TYR A 79 14.40 19.67 13.76
C TYR A 79 14.93 21.11 13.78
N GLU A 80 14.24 22.08 13.17
CA GLU A 80 14.69 23.48 13.10
C GLU A 80 14.75 24.16 14.48
N ARG A 81 13.86 23.75 15.40
CA ARG A 81 13.74 24.36 16.74
C ARG A 81 14.45 23.58 17.85
N ALA A 82 14.93 22.39 17.57
CA ALA A 82 15.58 21.52 18.55
C ALA A 82 16.94 21.01 18.05
N PRO A 83 17.90 20.71 18.93
CA PRO A 83 19.15 20.08 18.53
C PRO A 83 18.89 18.75 17.81
N ALA A 84 19.41 18.59 16.58
CA ALA A 84 19.07 17.50 15.68
C ALA A 84 19.26 16.10 16.31
N GLY A 85 20.35 15.90 17.08
CA GLY A 85 20.63 14.63 17.76
C GLY A 85 19.63 14.31 18.88
N LEU A 86 19.23 15.32 19.65
CA LEU A 86 18.27 15.14 20.74
C LEU A 86 16.86 14.89 20.19
N GLY A 87 16.45 15.62 19.13
CA GLY A 87 15.19 15.37 18.42
C GLY A 87 15.12 13.97 17.82
N PHE A 88 16.21 13.52 17.20
CA PHE A 88 16.34 12.16 16.68
C PHE A 88 16.12 11.09 17.77
N LEU A 89 16.79 11.21 18.92
CA LEU A 89 16.66 10.28 20.03
C LEU A 89 15.27 10.31 20.65
N HIS A 90 14.68 11.49 20.82
CA HIS A 90 13.34 11.67 21.35
C HIS A 90 12.29 10.96 20.46
N ILE A 91 12.28 11.24 19.17
CA ILE A 91 11.35 10.62 18.23
C ILE A 91 11.55 9.10 18.19
N LEU A 92 12.80 8.63 18.07
CA LEU A 92 13.11 7.21 17.99
C LEU A 92 12.71 6.46 19.27
N LEU A 93 12.78 7.08 20.45
CA LEU A 93 12.35 6.50 21.72
C LEU A 93 10.85 6.20 21.71
N PHE A 94 10.01 7.19 21.41
CA PHE A 94 8.56 7.00 21.38
C PHE A 94 8.13 6.06 20.27
N LEU A 95 8.76 6.13 19.09
CA LEU A 95 8.51 5.19 18.01
C LEU A 95 8.95 3.76 18.37
N THR A 96 9.99 3.60 19.21
CA THR A 96 10.39 2.28 19.74
C THR A 96 9.31 1.70 20.66
N LEU A 97 8.71 2.51 21.52
CA LEU A 97 7.58 2.08 22.36
C LEU A 97 6.40 1.61 21.51
N ILE A 98 5.99 2.43 20.54
CA ILE A 98 4.91 2.08 19.59
C ILE A 98 5.23 0.78 18.86
N GLY A 99 6.42 0.67 18.25
CA GLY A 99 6.84 -0.49 17.48
C GLY A 99 6.99 -1.76 18.31
N SER A 100 7.40 -1.65 19.57
CA SER A 100 7.47 -2.79 20.48
C SER A 100 6.09 -3.27 20.90
N TYR A 101 5.15 -2.35 21.12
CA TYR A 101 3.79 -2.69 21.47
C TYR A 101 3.00 -3.22 20.26
N MET A 102 3.04 -2.56 19.11
CA MET A 102 2.24 -2.96 17.95
C MET A 102 2.76 -4.19 17.20
N ASN A 103 4.06 -4.44 17.25
CA ASN A 103 4.70 -5.53 16.52
C ASN A 103 5.78 -6.21 17.36
N THR A 104 5.37 -7.10 18.25
CA THR A 104 6.29 -7.97 19.01
C THR A 104 6.84 -9.10 18.14
N SER A 105 6.16 -9.46 17.03
CA SER A 105 6.42 -10.61 16.16
C SER A 105 6.12 -11.99 16.79
N LEU A 106 5.71 -12.04 18.05
CA LEU A 106 5.37 -13.28 18.76
C LEU A 106 3.91 -13.70 18.46
N PHE A 107 2.99 -12.75 18.51
CA PHE A 107 1.54 -12.93 18.43
C PHE A 107 0.95 -12.69 17.03
N ASN A 108 1.78 -12.77 16.00
CA ASN A 108 1.34 -12.62 14.64
C ASN A 108 0.86 -13.96 14.06
N PRO A 109 -0.45 -14.14 13.75
CA PRO A 109 -0.95 -15.34 13.09
C PRO A 109 -0.56 -15.33 11.61
N THR A 110 0.36 -16.21 11.23
CA THR A 110 0.82 -16.36 9.85
C THR A 110 0.49 -17.74 9.29
N ARG A 111 0.31 -17.85 7.99
CA ARG A 111 -0.01 -19.13 7.33
C ARG A 111 1.09 -20.18 7.54
N ASP A 112 2.35 -19.79 7.56
CA ASP A 112 3.46 -20.69 7.83
C ASP A 112 3.42 -21.26 9.25
N LYS A 113 3.03 -20.45 10.25
CA LYS A 113 2.76 -20.96 11.62
C LYS A 113 1.61 -21.97 11.63
N TYR A 114 0.53 -21.68 10.90
CA TYR A 114 -0.61 -22.59 10.79
C TYR A 114 -0.19 -23.94 10.18
N TYR A 115 0.53 -23.93 9.06
CA TYR A 115 1.02 -25.16 8.45
C TYR A 115 1.98 -25.92 9.36
N ALA A 116 2.92 -25.23 10.00
CA ALA A 116 3.90 -25.86 10.86
C ALA A 116 3.27 -26.50 12.12
N MET A 117 2.40 -25.78 12.80
CA MET A 117 1.90 -26.22 14.12
C MET A 117 0.61 -27.02 14.02
N ILE A 118 -0.29 -26.72 13.09
CA ILE A 118 -1.58 -27.40 12.95
C ILE A 118 -1.44 -28.61 12.02
N LEU A 119 -0.91 -28.43 10.79
CA LEU A 119 -0.85 -29.50 9.81
C LEU A 119 0.34 -30.44 10.03
N LEU A 120 1.54 -29.90 10.26
CA LEU A 120 2.76 -30.69 10.49
C LEU A 120 2.97 -31.06 11.95
N ARG A 121 2.11 -30.61 12.87
CA ARG A 121 2.13 -30.91 14.31
C ARG A 121 3.51 -30.68 14.97
N MET A 122 4.23 -29.66 14.52
CA MET A 122 5.52 -29.29 15.11
C MET A 122 5.33 -28.78 16.54
N ASN A 123 6.36 -28.96 17.38
CA ASN A 123 6.32 -28.46 18.75
C ASN A 123 6.17 -26.93 18.78
N ALA A 124 5.04 -26.43 19.27
CA ALA A 124 4.65 -25.03 19.25
C ALA A 124 5.65 -24.12 19.99
N ARG A 125 6.17 -24.57 21.15
CA ARG A 125 7.16 -23.82 21.92
C ARG A 125 8.46 -23.67 21.15
N SER A 126 9.03 -24.77 20.66
CA SER A 126 10.30 -24.74 19.91
C SER A 126 10.17 -23.94 18.62
N TYR A 127 9.06 -24.06 17.91
CA TYR A 127 8.79 -23.31 16.69
C TYR A 127 8.66 -21.81 16.96
N THR A 128 7.85 -21.43 17.95
CA THR A 128 7.61 -20.02 18.30
C THR A 128 8.88 -19.35 18.80
N LEU A 129 9.62 -19.97 19.73
CA LEU A 129 10.86 -19.40 20.27
C LEU A 129 11.96 -19.27 19.21
N SER A 130 12.13 -20.27 18.32
CA SER A 130 13.12 -20.20 17.24
C SER A 130 12.81 -19.06 16.25
N ASN A 131 11.55 -18.90 15.84
CA ASN A 131 11.13 -17.85 14.94
C ASN A 131 11.18 -16.45 15.60
N TYR A 132 10.87 -16.38 16.90
CA TYR A 132 10.94 -15.14 17.66
C TYR A 132 12.40 -14.68 17.81
N GLY A 133 13.31 -15.59 18.20
CA GLY A 133 14.74 -15.26 18.25
C GLY A 133 15.29 -14.78 16.91
N TYR A 134 14.90 -15.42 15.81
CA TYR A 134 15.25 -14.97 14.46
C TYR A 134 14.67 -13.57 14.14
N ALA A 135 13.43 -13.28 14.54
CA ALA A 135 12.82 -11.98 14.36
C ALA A 135 13.55 -10.87 15.15
N LEU A 136 13.94 -11.13 16.39
CA LEU A 136 14.75 -10.21 17.20
C LEU A 136 16.12 -9.98 16.56
N GLY A 137 16.81 -11.03 16.09
CA GLY A 137 18.07 -10.90 15.35
C GLY A 137 17.93 -10.00 14.11
N LYS A 138 16.87 -10.14 13.35
CA LYS A 138 16.57 -9.25 12.21
C LYS A 138 16.32 -7.79 12.64
N VAL A 139 15.75 -7.57 13.80
CA VAL A 139 15.58 -6.21 14.34
C VAL A 139 16.94 -5.60 14.66
N VAL A 140 17.77 -6.31 15.40
CA VAL A 140 19.10 -5.80 15.77
C VAL A 140 19.96 -5.52 14.52
N VAL A 141 20.10 -6.52 13.64
CA VAL A 141 20.91 -6.39 12.41
C VAL A 141 20.35 -5.32 11.47
N GLY A 142 19.04 -5.24 11.33
CA GLY A 142 18.41 -4.31 10.40
C GLY A 142 18.42 -2.85 10.88
N PHE A 143 18.37 -2.59 12.19
CA PHE A 143 18.44 -1.22 12.74
C PHE A 143 19.87 -0.70 12.82
N LEU A 144 20.84 -1.57 13.08
CA LEU A 144 22.24 -1.19 13.38
C LEU A 144 22.86 -0.22 12.36
N PRO A 145 22.85 -0.48 11.03
CA PRO A 145 23.48 0.43 10.08
C PRO A 145 22.79 1.81 10.05
N PHE A 146 21.49 1.87 10.25
CA PHE A 146 20.75 3.13 10.15
C PHE A 146 20.79 3.94 11.44
N THR A 147 20.86 3.31 12.62
CA THR A 147 21.11 4.01 13.87
C THR A 147 22.50 4.63 13.87
N ILE A 148 23.50 3.96 13.30
CA ILE A 148 24.85 4.51 13.15
C ILE A 148 24.85 5.65 12.13
N LEU A 149 24.34 5.40 10.89
CA LEU A 149 24.38 6.38 9.82
C LEU A 149 23.66 7.67 10.20
N PHE A 150 22.39 7.57 10.57
CA PHE A 150 21.55 8.75 10.87
C PHE A 150 21.81 9.33 12.25
N GLY A 151 22.30 8.54 13.20
CA GLY A 151 22.65 9.02 14.55
C GLY A 151 23.93 9.83 14.55
N LEU A 152 25.00 9.31 13.93
CA LEU A 152 26.28 10.04 13.84
C LEU A 152 26.15 11.33 13.03
N ASP A 153 25.42 11.31 11.92
CA ASP A 153 25.11 12.50 11.11
C ASP A 153 24.48 13.63 11.96
N ARG A 154 23.76 13.29 13.01
CA ARG A 154 23.10 14.23 13.94
C ARG A 154 23.83 14.46 15.26
N GLY A 155 25.07 13.97 15.40
CA GLY A 155 25.89 14.15 16.58
C GLY A 155 25.53 13.26 17.78
N VAL A 156 24.81 12.16 17.57
CA VAL A 156 24.57 11.18 18.64
C VAL A 156 25.81 10.34 18.88
N PRO A 157 26.23 10.10 20.15
CA PRO A 157 27.41 9.31 20.45
C PRO A 157 27.36 7.89 19.88
N LEU A 158 28.48 7.41 19.31
CA LEU A 158 28.55 6.09 18.63
C LEU A 158 28.12 4.94 19.55
N TRP A 159 28.53 4.97 20.84
CA TRP A 159 28.16 3.92 21.79
C TRP A 159 26.65 3.79 21.95
N LEU A 160 25.91 4.91 21.92
CA LEU A 160 24.45 4.89 22.02
C LEU A 160 23.82 4.37 20.71
N CYS A 161 24.34 4.78 19.55
CA CYS A 161 23.92 4.26 18.25
C CYS A 161 24.04 2.74 18.15
N LEU A 162 25.10 2.16 18.72
CA LEU A 162 25.32 0.71 18.77
C LEU A 162 24.35 -0.01 19.73
N LEU A 163 23.99 0.61 20.85
CA LEU A 163 23.13 0.01 21.87
C LEU A 163 21.63 0.13 21.55
N ILE A 164 21.19 1.17 20.84
CA ILE A 164 19.78 1.38 20.49
C ILE A 164 19.11 0.13 19.87
N PRO A 165 19.70 -0.58 18.89
CA PRO A 165 19.08 -1.78 18.33
C PRO A 165 18.85 -2.90 19.36
N VAL A 166 19.77 -3.02 20.34
CA VAL A 166 19.66 -3.97 21.46
C VAL A 166 18.54 -3.53 22.41
N CYS A 167 18.44 -2.23 22.70
CA CYS A 167 17.36 -1.66 23.50
C CYS A 167 15.98 -1.90 22.86
N ILE A 168 15.88 -1.74 21.52
CA ILE A 168 14.65 -2.04 20.77
C ILE A 168 14.27 -3.53 20.92
N ALA A 169 15.24 -4.43 20.81
CA ALA A 169 15.01 -5.86 21.02
C ALA A 169 14.58 -6.16 22.45
N GLY A 170 15.23 -5.54 23.45
CA GLY A 170 14.86 -5.65 24.87
C GLY A 170 13.43 -5.19 25.14
N ALA A 171 13.02 -4.04 24.59
CA ALA A 171 11.67 -3.52 24.70
C ALA A 171 10.63 -4.50 24.11
N LYS A 172 10.92 -5.09 22.94
CA LYS A 172 10.05 -6.13 22.34
C LYS A 172 9.91 -7.36 23.22
N VAL A 173 10.98 -7.82 23.85
CA VAL A 173 10.97 -8.97 24.76
C VAL A 173 10.15 -8.64 26.02
N ALA A 174 10.30 -7.45 26.58
CA ALA A 174 9.55 -7.01 27.75
C ALA A 174 8.05 -6.95 27.47
N VAL A 175 7.63 -6.35 26.35
CA VAL A 175 6.23 -6.30 25.92
C VAL A 175 5.67 -7.70 25.60
N ALA A 176 6.48 -8.57 25.00
CA ALA A 176 6.07 -9.94 24.76
C ALA A 176 5.81 -10.72 26.07
N ALA A 177 6.70 -10.57 27.05
CA ALA A 177 6.54 -11.20 28.36
C ALA A 177 5.33 -10.69 29.12
N ASP A 178 5.03 -9.39 29.02
CA ASP A 178 3.83 -8.80 29.63
C ASP A 178 2.56 -9.35 28.99
N SER A 179 2.52 -9.44 27.66
CA SER A 179 1.39 -10.05 26.93
C SER A 179 1.21 -11.56 27.28
N LEU A 180 2.28 -12.29 27.54
CA LEU A 180 2.21 -13.68 28.02
C LEU A 180 1.68 -13.76 29.47
N ARG A 181 2.04 -12.77 30.32
CA ARG A 181 1.49 -12.64 31.69
C ARG A 181 -0.02 -12.37 31.64
N ASP A 182 -0.45 -11.53 30.73
CA ASP A 182 -1.85 -11.19 30.55
C ASP A 182 -2.65 -12.42 30.09
N TYR A 183 -2.09 -13.23 29.20
CA TYR A 183 -2.68 -14.52 28.81
C TYR A 183 -2.82 -15.49 29.99
N GLU A 184 -1.78 -15.62 30.85
CA GLU A 184 -1.85 -16.48 32.05
C GLU A 184 -2.93 -16.04 33.04
N LYS A 185 -3.21 -14.72 33.13
CA LYS A 185 -4.19 -14.19 34.08
C LYS A 185 -5.63 -14.20 33.57
N HIS A 186 -5.80 -13.85 32.29
CA HIS A 186 -7.12 -13.57 31.72
C HIS A 186 -7.52 -14.52 30.59
N GLY A 187 -6.63 -15.39 30.12
CA GLY A 187 -6.88 -16.31 29.00
C GLY A 187 -7.04 -15.59 27.65
N TYR A 188 -6.72 -14.29 27.56
CA TYR A 188 -6.89 -13.53 26.33
C TYR A 188 -5.65 -13.60 25.45
N VAL A 189 -5.82 -14.11 24.23
CA VAL A 189 -4.76 -14.15 23.23
C VAL A 189 -4.70 -12.84 22.46
N ARG A 190 -3.61 -12.12 22.62
CA ARG A 190 -3.31 -10.94 21.84
C ARG A 190 -3.10 -11.30 20.37
N ASN A 191 -3.75 -10.56 19.47
CA ASN A 191 -3.58 -10.68 18.02
C ASN A 191 -3.02 -9.38 17.47
N GLU A 192 -1.78 -9.41 16.96
CA GLU A 192 -1.10 -8.22 16.40
C GLU A 192 -1.79 -7.67 15.13
N ASN A 193 -2.57 -8.50 14.43
CA ASN A 193 -3.32 -8.08 13.24
C ASN A 193 -4.70 -7.48 13.57
N ASN A 194 -5.15 -7.59 14.82
CA ASN A 194 -6.45 -7.08 15.25
C ASN A 194 -6.35 -6.45 16.64
N LEU A 195 -5.76 -5.28 16.71
CA LEU A 195 -5.55 -4.56 17.96
C LEU A 195 -6.85 -3.88 18.43
N GLN A 196 -7.02 -3.82 19.75
CA GLN A 196 -8.16 -3.14 20.39
C GLN A 196 -8.11 -1.62 20.16
N LYS A 197 -9.27 -0.96 20.26
CA LYS A 197 -9.38 0.50 20.08
C LYS A 197 -8.47 1.29 21.02
N ILE A 198 -8.30 0.81 22.26
CA ILE A 198 -7.42 1.41 23.27
C ILE A 198 -5.96 1.43 22.78
N ALA A 199 -5.50 0.36 22.11
CA ALA A 199 -4.16 0.30 21.54
C ALA A 199 -3.92 1.38 20.48
N TRP A 200 -4.93 1.68 19.67
CA TRP A 200 -4.88 2.76 18.68
C TRP A 200 -4.86 4.14 19.33
N LEU A 201 -5.66 4.35 20.40
CA LEU A 201 -5.65 5.60 21.17
C LEU A 201 -4.27 5.85 21.80
N LEU A 202 -3.70 4.81 22.44
CA LEU A 202 -2.36 4.88 23.02
C LEU A 202 -1.29 5.18 21.96
N THR A 203 -1.40 4.53 20.80
CA THR A 203 -0.50 4.80 19.66
C THR A 203 -0.60 6.24 19.18
N ALA A 204 -1.80 6.79 19.07
CA ALA A 204 -2.00 8.19 18.69
C ALA A 204 -1.41 9.16 19.72
N LEU A 205 -1.58 8.87 21.02
CA LEU A 205 -0.96 9.65 22.10
C LEU A 205 0.57 9.61 22.04
N LEU A 206 1.15 8.42 21.87
CA LEU A 206 2.61 8.26 21.77
C LEU A 206 3.17 8.91 20.49
N LEU A 207 2.42 8.91 19.37
CA LEU A 207 2.80 9.66 18.16
C LEU A 207 2.78 11.17 18.41
N ALA A 208 1.77 11.67 19.12
CA ALA A 208 1.72 13.08 19.50
C ALA A 208 2.92 13.44 20.39
N LEU A 209 3.25 12.60 21.38
CA LEU A 209 4.44 12.78 22.23
C LEU A 209 5.77 12.64 21.46
N ALA A 210 5.82 11.87 20.39
CA ALA A 210 6.99 11.74 19.53
C ALA A 210 7.29 13.02 18.74
N TYR A 211 6.23 13.68 18.22
CA TYR A 211 6.42 14.74 17.22
C TYR A 211 6.08 16.15 17.72
N VAL A 212 5.10 16.31 18.60
CA VAL A 212 4.69 17.65 19.04
C VAL A 212 5.74 18.37 19.91
N PRO A 213 6.36 17.73 20.93
CA PRO A 213 7.38 18.40 21.73
C PRO A 213 8.59 18.88 20.91
N PRO A 214 9.21 18.06 20.02
CA PRO A 214 10.30 18.55 19.17
C PRO A 214 9.90 19.72 18.26
N ALA A 215 8.66 19.77 17.79
CA ALA A 215 8.16 20.85 16.94
C ALA A 215 8.12 22.22 17.66
N VAL A 216 7.89 22.20 18.98
CA VAL A 216 7.94 23.42 19.82
C VAL A 216 9.29 23.67 20.48
N GLY A 217 10.31 22.85 20.15
CA GLY A 217 11.66 22.99 20.68
C GLY A 217 11.93 22.25 22.00
N PHE A 218 10.94 21.52 22.52
CA PHE A 218 11.11 20.72 23.74
C PHE A 218 11.56 19.30 23.39
N VAL A 219 12.76 18.90 23.86
CA VAL A 219 13.30 17.55 23.66
C VAL A 219 13.93 17.04 24.95
N LEU A 220 13.93 15.73 25.11
CA LEU A 220 14.61 15.09 26.25
C LEU A 220 16.11 15.33 26.17
N PRO A 221 16.77 15.66 27.27
CA PRO A 221 18.21 15.78 27.30
C PRO A 221 18.90 14.43 27.04
N LEU A 222 20.14 14.46 26.59
CA LEU A 222 20.88 13.25 26.18
C LEU A 222 20.88 12.17 27.26
N TRP A 223 21.18 12.56 28.52
CA TRP A 223 21.23 11.62 29.65
C TRP A 223 19.88 10.93 29.90
N ALA A 224 18.77 11.67 29.80
CA ALA A 224 17.44 11.11 30.00
C ALA A 224 17.04 10.16 28.85
N SER A 225 17.29 10.56 27.61
CA SER A 225 17.06 9.71 26.44
C SER A 225 17.90 8.43 26.50
N ALA A 226 19.18 8.54 26.86
CA ALA A 226 20.08 7.40 27.03
C ALA A 226 19.59 6.46 28.15
N ALA A 227 19.22 7.01 29.31
CA ALA A 227 18.72 6.22 30.44
C ALA A 227 17.43 5.46 30.07
N LEU A 228 16.48 6.14 29.41
CA LEU A 228 15.22 5.53 28.95
C LEU A 228 15.44 4.43 27.90
N PHE A 229 16.44 4.55 27.03
CA PHE A 229 16.81 3.46 26.12
C PHE A 229 17.47 2.31 26.89
N LEU A 230 18.46 2.59 27.72
CA LEU A 230 19.26 1.56 28.41
C LEU A 230 18.45 0.70 29.38
N VAL A 231 17.41 1.25 30.01
CA VAL A 231 16.47 0.50 30.88
C VAL A 231 15.87 -0.73 30.18
N TRP A 232 15.70 -0.70 28.85
CA TRP A 232 15.14 -1.84 28.12
C TRP A 232 16.05 -3.05 28.04
N ILE A 233 17.38 -2.89 28.26
CA ILE A 233 18.32 -4.03 28.27
C ILE A 233 18.07 -4.93 29.50
N PRO A 234 18.17 -4.43 30.74
CA PRO A 234 17.91 -5.26 31.91
C PRO A 234 16.47 -5.75 31.98
N LEU A 235 15.46 -4.92 31.61
CA LEU A 235 14.08 -5.34 31.57
C LEU A 235 13.85 -6.46 30.53
N GLY A 236 14.49 -6.38 29.37
CA GLY A 236 14.44 -7.42 28.35
C GLY A 236 15.08 -8.73 28.81
N LEU A 237 16.24 -8.67 29.46
CA LEU A 237 16.94 -9.84 30.01
C LEU A 237 16.12 -10.55 31.11
N LEU A 238 15.56 -9.79 32.05
CA LEU A 238 14.66 -10.34 33.09
C LEU A 238 13.41 -10.96 32.47
N SER A 239 12.84 -10.31 31.47
CA SER A 239 11.65 -10.77 30.75
C SER A 239 11.89 -12.01 29.90
N LEU A 240 13.14 -12.21 29.42
CA LEU A 240 13.50 -13.36 28.59
C LEU A 240 13.25 -14.70 29.31
N ARG A 241 13.52 -14.76 30.62
CA ARG A 241 13.24 -15.97 31.43
C ARG A 241 11.78 -16.37 31.32
N ARG A 242 10.86 -15.39 31.40
CA ARG A 242 9.42 -15.63 31.31
C ARG A 242 9.03 -16.10 29.92
N VAL A 243 9.52 -15.46 28.86
CA VAL A 243 9.27 -15.87 27.48
C VAL A 243 9.73 -17.31 27.25
N VAL A 244 10.91 -17.68 27.74
CA VAL A 244 11.44 -19.05 27.59
C VAL A 244 10.68 -20.06 28.43
N SER A 245 10.28 -19.74 29.68
CA SER A 245 9.63 -20.67 30.60
C SER A 245 8.11 -20.84 30.43
N PHE A 246 7.48 -20.01 29.59
CA PHE A 246 6.04 -20.04 29.34
C PHE A 246 5.57 -21.43 28.87
N ARG A 247 4.53 -21.97 29.50
CA ARG A 247 4.08 -23.37 29.31
C ARG A 247 2.98 -23.50 28.25
N TYR A 248 2.14 -22.49 28.08
CA TYR A 248 0.91 -22.56 27.28
C TYR A 248 1.09 -22.16 25.82
N TYR A 249 2.29 -22.35 25.25
CA TYR A 249 2.55 -22.01 23.84
C TYR A 249 1.66 -22.77 22.86
N ARG A 250 1.28 -23.99 23.18
CA ARG A 250 0.43 -24.84 22.32
C ARG A 250 -0.98 -24.28 22.27
N GLU A 251 -1.59 -24.09 23.44
CA GLU A 251 -2.96 -23.60 23.61
C GLU A 251 -3.11 -22.20 23.00
N MET A 252 -2.22 -21.29 23.36
CA MET A 252 -2.17 -19.93 22.84
C MET A 252 -2.06 -19.88 21.30
N ASN A 253 -1.17 -20.68 20.70
CA ASN A 253 -1.03 -20.71 19.25
C ASN A 253 -2.23 -21.40 18.58
N GLN A 254 -2.84 -22.42 19.16
CA GLN A 254 -4.06 -23.02 18.64
C GLN A 254 -5.19 -21.99 18.56
N GLU A 255 -5.41 -21.22 19.62
CA GLU A 255 -6.42 -20.17 19.67
C GLU A 255 -6.12 -19.04 18.68
N LEU A 256 -4.87 -18.58 18.62
CA LEU A 256 -4.43 -17.55 17.68
C LEU A 256 -4.60 -17.98 16.21
N LEU A 257 -4.25 -19.21 15.89
CA LEU A 257 -4.29 -19.75 14.53
C LEU A 257 -5.69 -20.20 14.10
N ALA A 258 -6.57 -20.56 15.04
CA ALA A 258 -7.99 -20.82 14.77
C ALA A 258 -8.71 -19.59 14.21
N GLN A 259 -8.19 -18.40 14.44
CA GLN A 259 -8.74 -17.17 13.89
C GLN A 259 -8.44 -16.99 12.38
N ILE A 260 -7.45 -17.69 11.81
CA ILE A 260 -7.02 -17.49 10.40
C ILE A 260 -8.11 -17.87 9.39
N PRO A 261 -8.74 -19.07 9.45
CA PRO A 261 -9.81 -19.42 8.52
C PRO A 261 -11.01 -18.46 8.62
N GLY A 262 -11.44 -18.16 9.85
CA GLY A 262 -12.56 -17.27 10.09
C GLY A 262 -12.32 -15.80 9.72
N GLN A 263 -11.08 -15.31 9.74
CA GLN A 263 -10.77 -13.94 9.29
C GLN A 263 -10.98 -13.76 7.78
N MET A 264 -10.63 -14.75 6.97
CA MET A 264 -10.89 -14.69 5.53
C MET A 264 -12.39 -14.68 5.23
N ASP A 265 -13.16 -15.50 5.93
CA ASP A 265 -14.61 -15.56 5.74
C ASP A 265 -15.31 -14.30 6.28
N LYS A 266 -14.88 -13.77 7.42
CA LYS A 266 -15.34 -12.48 7.94
C LYS A 266 -14.98 -11.31 7.00
N ALA A 267 -13.77 -11.29 6.46
CA ALA A 267 -13.36 -10.27 5.48
C ALA A 267 -14.20 -10.36 4.20
N ARG A 268 -14.45 -11.58 3.69
CA ARG A 268 -15.34 -11.81 2.54
C ARG A 268 -16.77 -11.38 2.84
N ALA A 269 -17.31 -11.76 3.98
CA ALA A 269 -18.65 -11.36 4.42
C ALA A 269 -18.76 -9.85 4.60
N ALA A 270 -17.77 -9.20 5.22
CA ALA A 270 -17.73 -7.75 5.38
C ALA A 270 -17.70 -7.01 4.03
N VAL A 271 -16.88 -7.49 3.08
CA VAL A 271 -16.84 -6.94 1.70
C VAL A 271 -18.18 -7.15 0.99
N LYS A 272 -18.78 -8.33 1.13
CA LYS A 272 -20.10 -8.64 0.55
C LYS A 272 -21.16 -7.71 1.14
N THR A 273 -21.26 -7.61 2.46
CA THR A 273 -22.23 -6.74 3.16
C THR A 273 -22.01 -5.26 2.84
N ALA A 274 -20.74 -4.81 2.75
CA ALA A 274 -20.43 -3.44 2.35
C ALA A 274 -20.84 -3.15 0.90
N ASN A 275 -20.66 -4.12 0.00
CA ASN A 275 -21.11 -4.01 -1.39
C ASN A 275 -22.64 -3.98 -1.46
N GLU A 276 -23.32 -4.88 -0.77
CA GLU A 276 -24.78 -4.95 -0.71
C GLU A 276 -25.42 -3.65 -0.19
N LYS A 277 -24.88 -3.07 0.88
CA LYS A 277 -25.33 -1.76 1.43
C LYS A 277 -25.15 -0.60 0.46
N ASN A 278 -24.18 -0.69 -0.45
CA ASN A 278 -23.86 0.36 -1.40
C ASN A 278 -24.57 0.22 -2.76
N ILE A 279 -25.21 -0.93 -3.01
CA ILE A 279 -26.01 -1.19 -4.21
C ILE A 279 -27.46 -0.82 -3.92
N SER A 280 -28.08 -0.03 -4.81
CA SER A 280 -29.49 0.26 -4.66
C SER A 280 -30.33 -0.94 -5.14
N ALA A 281 -31.13 -1.50 -4.24
CA ALA A 281 -32.12 -2.53 -4.54
C ALA A 281 -33.46 -1.95 -5.04
N ASP A 282 -33.52 -0.63 -5.24
CA ASP A 282 -34.73 0.06 -5.69
C ASP A 282 -35.14 -0.41 -7.09
N THR A 283 -36.32 -0.99 -7.18
CA THR A 283 -36.90 -1.50 -8.42
C THR A 283 -37.41 -0.39 -9.34
N SER A 284 -37.61 0.82 -8.83
CA SER A 284 -38.03 1.99 -9.64
C SER A 284 -36.91 2.50 -10.54
N ILE A 285 -35.63 2.11 -10.26
CA ILE A 285 -34.50 2.48 -11.09
C ILE A 285 -34.56 1.69 -12.40
N THR A 286 -34.99 2.34 -13.45
CA THR A 286 -35.10 1.78 -14.81
C THR A 286 -34.19 2.53 -15.79
N SER A 287 -34.01 1.97 -16.98
CA SER A 287 -33.28 2.59 -18.09
C SER A 287 -34.14 2.62 -19.33
N GLN A 288 -34.12 3.71 -20.07
CA GLN A 288 -34.81 3.84 -21.37
C GLN A 288 -33.94 3.32 -22.54
N LYS A 289 -32.68 2.90 -22.26
CA LYS A 289 -31.78 2.37 -23.26
C LYS A 289 -32.13 0.91 -23.60
N LYS A 290 -31.62 0.39 -24.74
CA LYS A 290 -31.86 -0.98 -25.20
C LYS A 290 -30.55 -1.81 -25.20
N GLY A 291 -30.68 -3.14 -25.09
CA GLY A 291 -29.58 -4.10 -25.19
C GLY A 291 -28.50 -3.90 -24.12
N PHE A 292 -27.24 -3.89 -24.54
CA PHE A 292 -26.11 -3.77 -23.59
C PHE A 292 -25.95 -2.39 -22.98
N GLU A 293 -26.45 -1.35 -23.63
CA GLU A 293 -26.48 -0.01 -23.01
C GLU A 293 -27.48 0.03 -21.86
N PHE A 294 -28.59 -0.71 -21.94
CA PHE A 294 -29.53 -0.90 -20.84
C PHE A 294 -28.85 -1.50 -19.61
N LEU A 295 -28.12 -2.62 -19.76
CA LEU A 295 -27.43 -3.29 -18.66
C LEU A 295 -26.39 -2.41 -18.01
N ASN A 296 -25.58 -1.70 -18.81
CA ASN A 296 -24.55 -0.82 -18.26
C ASN A 296 -25.13 0.44 -17.62
N ASP A 297 -26.18 1.03 -18.18
CA ASP A 297 -26.86 2.19 -17.60
C ASP A 297 -27.52 1.83 -16.26
N LEU A 298 -28.20 0.68 -16.22
CA LEU A 298 -28.79 0.14 -15.00
C LEU A 298 -27.73 -0.15 -13.94
N PHE A 299 -26.60 -0.76 -14.34
CA PHE A 299 -25.45 -0.97 -13.46
C PHE A 299 -24.96 0.35 -12.86
N VAL A 300 -24.67 1.36 -13.67
CA VAL A 300 -24.15 2.66 -13.22
C VAL A 300 -25.15 3.35 -12.28
N LYS A 301 -26.44 3.35 -12.60
CA LYS A 301 -27.49 3.96 -11.75
C LYS A 301 -27.59 3.26 -10.39
N ARG A 302 -27.63 1.93 -10.35
CA ARG A 302 -27.70 1.15 -9.10
C ARG A 302 -26.44 1.24 -8.25
N HIS A 303 -25.26 1.42 -8.89
CA HIS A 303 -23.97 1.54 -8.20
C HIS A 303 -23.53 3.00 -8.00
N ARG A 304 -24.43 3.96 -8.16
CA ARG A 304 -24.12 5.41 -8.05
C ARG A 304 -23.40 5.77 -6.75
N LYS A 305 -23.79 5.15 -5.62
CA LYS A 305 -23.12 5.39 -4.33
C LYS A 305 -21.64 4.98 -4.35
N ILE A 306 -21.30 3.84 -4.97
CA ILE A 306 -19.92 3.35 -5.04
C ILE A 306 -19.09 4.21 -5.99
N LEU A 307 -19.65 4.54 -7.16
CA LEU A 307 -18.92 5.18 -8.25
C LEU A 307 -18.81 6.69 -8.04
N TRP A 308 -19.92 7.38 -7.85
CA TRP A 308 -19.99 8.85 -7.83
C TRP A 308 -19.69 9.47 -6.46
N LYS A 309 -20.20 8.90 -5.36
CA LYS A 309 -19.98 9.48 -4.03
C LYS A 309 -18.49 9.63 -3.69
N SER A 310 -17.69 8.67 -4.14
CA SER A 310 -16.24 8.69 -3.92
C SER A 310 -15.54 9.74 -4.79
N ALA A 311 -15.93 9.87 -6.07
CA ALA A 311 -15.39 10.90 -6.97
C ALA A 311 -15.74 12.32 -6.50
N LEU A 312 -17.00 12.53 -6.07
CA LEU A 312 -17.45 13.81 -5.50
C LEU A 312 -16.69 14.18 -4.22
N ARG A 313 -16.46 13.21 -3.33
CA ARG A 313 -15.68 13.48 -2.11
C ARG A 313 -14.26 13.95 -2.45
N ILE A 314 -13.60 13.31 -3.43
CA ILE A 314 -12.27 13.74 -3.89
C ILE A 314 -12.36 15.15 -4.48
N ALA A 315 -13.36 15.42 -5.32
CA ALA A 315 -13.57 16.74 -5.92
C ALA A 315 -13.72 17.84 -4.84
N TYR A 316 -14.49 17.58 -3.78
CA TYR A 316 -14.61 18.53 -2.66
C TYR A 316 -13.30 18.74 -1.90
N VAL A 317 -12.51 17.69 -1.67
CA VAL A 317 -11.18 17.81 -1.04
C VAL A 317 -10.26 18.64 -1.92
N CYS A 318 -10.23 18.36 -3.23
CA CYS A 318 -9.41 19.13 -4.17
C CYS A 318 -9.85 20.59 -4.26
N LEU A 319 -11.15 20.84 -4.27
CA LEU A 319 -11.69 22.21 -4.23
C LEU A 319 -11.25 22.95 -2.97
N PHE A 320 -11.37 22.30 -1.81
CA PHE A 320 -10.91 22.88 -0.54
C PHE A 320 -9.42 23.22 -0.56
N LEU A 321 -8.57 22.32 -1.12
CA LEU A 321 -7.13 22.58 -1.24
C LEU A 321 -6.83 23.74 -2.21
N CYS A 322 -7.54 23.83 -3.34
CA CYS A 322 -7.40 24.95 -4.27
C CYS A 322 -7.81 26.28 -3.64
N CYS A 323 -8.94 26.32 -2.92
CA CYS A 323 -9.38 27.51 -2.19
C CYS A 323 -8.38 27.90 -1.10
N GLY A 324 -7.81 26.93 -0.39
CA GLY A 324 -6.75 27.13 0.60
C GLY A 324 -5.48 27.76 -0.02
N ALA A 325 -5.05 27.28 -1.17
CA ALA A 325 -3.91 27.84 -1.90
C ALA A 325 -4.15 29.29 -2.33
N VAL A 326 -5.36 29.60 -2.83
CA VAL A 326 -5.75 30.97 -3.18
C VAL A 326 -5.77 31.87 -1.94
N LEU A 327 -6.30 31.39 -0.82
CA LEU A 327 -6.33 32.14 0.44
C LEU A 327 -4.91 32.45 0.97
N ILE A 328 -3.99 31.47 0.89
CA ILE A 328 -2.58 31.70 1.28
C ILE A 328 -1.96 32.82 0.43
N MET A 329 -2.19 32.84 -0.88
CA MET A 329 -1.68 33.90 -1.76
C MET A 329 -2.27 35.30 -1.47
N VAL A 330 -3.48 35.35 -0.93
CA VAL A 330 -4.10 36.62 -0.49
C VAL A 330 -3.48 37.09 0.82
N ILE A 331 -3.24 36.19 1.78
CA ILE A 331 -2.68 36.51 3.10
C ILE A 331 -1.16 36.80 3.00
N GLN A 332 -0.45 36.05 2.15
CA GLN A 332 1.01 36.18 1.92
C GLN A 332 1.33 36.50 0.45
N PRO A 333 1.26 37.76 0.04
CA PRO A 333 1.53 38.12 -1.36
C PRO A 333 2.92 37.72 -1.88
N GLY A 334 3.92 37.61 -0.99
CA GLY A 334 5.26 37.14 -1.34
C GLY A 334 5.31 35.69 -1.86
N ALA A 335 4.36 34.84 -1.50
CA ALA A 335 4.29 33.46 -1.96
C ALA A 335 3.79 33.32 -3.43
N LYS A 336 3.29 34.41 -4.04
CA LYS A 336 2.71 34.35 -5.39
C LYS A 336 3.73 33.94 -6.44
N ALA A 337 4.95 34.49 -6.40
CA ALA A 337 5.98 34.19 -7.37
C ALA A 337 6.39 32.70 -7.35
N ASP A 338 6.61 32.14 -6.15
CA ASP A 338 6.99 30.75 -5.98
C ASP A 338 5.88 29.79 -6.43
N ILE A 339 4.62 30.12 -6.10
CA ILE A 339 3.45 29.33 -6.51
C ILE A 339 3.27 29.40 -8.04
N ASN A 340 3.48 30.56 -8.66
CA ASN A 340 3.41 30.72 -10.10
C ASN A 340 4.46 29.84 -10.82
N GLU A 341 5.73 29.94 -10.40
CA GLU A 341 6.82 29.10 -10.93
C GLU A 341 6.52 27.61 -10.75
N MET A 342 5.99 27.25 -9.58
CA MET A 342 5.61 25.86 -9.29
C MET A 342 4.52 25.37 -10.26
N VAL A 343 3.46 26.13 -10.49
CA VAL A 343 2.40 25.72 -11.43
C VAL A 343 2.92 25.65 -12.86
N MET A 344 3.81 26.57 -13.25
CA MET A 344 4.39 26.62 -14.59
C MET A 344 5.33 25.44 -14.92
N THR A 345 5.98 24.84 -13.93
CA THR A 345 7.04 23.84 -14.13
C THR A 345 6.70 22.45 -13.60
N TRP A 346 5.79 22.32 -12.63
CA TRP A 346 5.52 21.05 -11.93
C TRP A 346 4.27 20.31 -12.43
N LEU A 347 3.78 20.63 -13.61
CA LEU A 347 2.64 19.91 -14.20
C LEU A 347 2.86 18.38 -14.28
N PRO A 348 4.09 17.84 -14.54
CA PRO A 348 4.35 16.39 -14.49
C PRO A 348 4.03 15.73 -13.15
N TYR A 349 4.16 16.45 -12.02
CA TYR A 349 3.77 15.95 -10.68
C TYR A 349 2.31 15.51 -10.62
N PHE A 350 1.44 16.18 -11.37
CA PHE A 350 0.01 15.85 -11.41
C PHE A 350 -0.29 14.49 -12.06
N ALA A 351 0.65 13.90 -12.80
CA ALA A 351 0.51 12.51 -13.25
C ALA A 351 0.41 11.54 -12.06
N PHE A 352 1.20 11.76 -11.01
CA PHE A 352 1.12 10.98 -9.79
C PHE A 352 -0.18 11.24 -8.99
N ILE A 353 -0.61 12.51 -8.90
CA ILE A 353 -1.89 12.85 -8.27
C ILE A 353 -3.05 12.19 -8.99
N MET A 354 -3.10 12.28 -10.33
CA MET A 354 -4.15 11.68 -11.15
C MET A 354 -4.15 10.14 -11.05
N TYR A 355 -2.98 9.51 -10.92
CA TYR A 355 -2.87 8.09 -10.62
C TYR A 355 -3.52 7.73 -9.27
N LEU A 356 -3.24 8.50 -8.21
CA LEU A 356 -3.75 8.24 -6.86
C LEU A 356 -5.27 8.39 -6.75
N ILE A 357 -5.83 9.43 -7.38
CA ILE A 357 -7.27 9.74 -7.26
C ILE A 357 -8.15 8.95 -8.23
N ASN A 358 -7.58 8.28 -9.24
CA ASN A 358 -8.34 7.54 -10.25
C ASN A 358 -9.15 6.39 -9.63
N ARG A 359 -10.39 6.23 -10.07
CA ARG A 359 -11.34 5.22 -9.59
C ARG A 359 -11.41 3.95 -10.43
N GLY A 360 -10.47 3.77 -11.37
CA GLY A 360 -10.46 2.64 -12.30
C GLY A 360 -10.50 1.28 -11.64
N THR A 361 -9.69 1.05 -10.59
CA THR A 361 -9.67 -0.21 -9.86
C THR A 361 -11.02 -0.50 -9.18
N GLY A 362 -11.59 0.48 -8.48
CA GLY A 362 -12.88 0.30 -7.81
C GLY A 362 -14.03 0.09 -8.80
N PHE A 363 -13.98 0.78 -9.94
CA PHE A 363 -14.96 0.62 -11.01
C PHE A 363 -14.90 -0.78 -11.63
N THR A 364 -13.72 -1.28 -12.00
CA THR A 364 -13.54 -2.60 -12.60
C THR A 364 -13.84 -3.74 -11.62
N GLN A 365 -13.54 -3.56 -10.35
CA GLN A 365 -13.92 -4.49 -9.30
C GLN A 365 -15.45 -4.59 -9.14
N ALA A 366 -16.14 -3.45 -9.07
CA ALA A 366 -17.60 -3.42 -9.00
C ALA A 366 -18.25 -4.05 -10.25
N LEU A 367 -17.71 -3.80 -11.44
CA LEU A 367 -18.14 -4.43 -12.68
C LEU A 367 -18.01 -5.96 -12.63
N PHE A 368 -16.86 -6.45 -12.20
CA PHE A 368 -16.64 -7.89 -12.12
C PHE A 368 -17.61 -8.55 -11.13
N MET A 369 -17.67 -8.02 -9.92
CA MET A 369 -18.46 -8.60 -8.83
C MET A 369 -19.96 -8.66 -9.12
N ASN A 370 -20.50 -7.61 -9.73
CA ASN A 370 -21.94 -7.41 -9.82
C ASN A 370 -22.50 -7.57 -11.26
N CYS A 371 -21.63 -7.82 -12.24
CA CYS A 371 -22.04 -7.93 -13.63
C CYS A 371 -21.28 -9.03 -14.39
N ASP A 372 -19.94 -8.90 -14.51
CA ASP A 372 -19.17 -9.73 -15.42
C ASP A 372 -18.96 -11.15 -14.93
N HIS A 373 -18.90 -11.38 -13.62
CA HIS A 373 -18.69 -12.72 -13.06
C HIS A 373 -19.71 -13.74 -13.59
N SER A 374 -20.97 -13.37 -13.65
CA SER A 374 -22.04 -14.24 -14.18
C SER A 374 -22.09 -14.23 -15.71
N LEU A 375 -21.76 -13.11 -16.35
CA LEU A 375 -21.90 -12.94 -17.79
C LEU A 375 -20.74 -13.50 -18.61
N LEU A 376 -19.54 -13.65 -18.03
CA LEU A 376 -18.35 -14.18 -18.71
C LEU A 376 -18.47 -15.66 -19.14
N THR A 377 -19.47 -16.38 -18.66
CA THR A 377 -19.78 -17.75 -19.09
C THR A 377 -20.41 -17.80 -20.48
N TYR A 378 -21.05 -16.71 -20.92
CA TYR A 378 -21.77 -16.66 -22.19
C TYR A 378 -20.85 -16.49 -23.41
N SER A 379 -21.22 -17.10 -24.53
CA SER A 379 -20.44 -17.15 -25.78
C SER A 379 -20.22 -15.80 -26.47
N PHE A 380 -21.11 -14.81 -26.25
CA PHE A 380 -21.00 -13.50 -26.88
C PHE A 380 -19.76 -12.70 -26.38
N TYR A 381 -19.23 -12.96 -25.16
CA TYR A 381 -17.97 -12.39 -24.70
C TYR A 381 -16.73 -12.89 -25.48
N LYS A 382 -16.88 -13.89 -26.35
CA LYS A 382 -15.83 -14.38 -27.24
C LYS A 382 -15.77 -13.63 -28.58
N ARG A 383 -16.74 -12.78 -28.86
CA ARG A 383 -16.84 -12.03 -30.15
C ARG A 383 -16.10 -10.69 -30.03
N PRO A 384 -15.06 -10.42 -30.88
CA PRO A 384 -14.24 -9.20 -30.76
C PRO A 384 -15.04 -7.89 -30.84
N GLY A 385 -15.95 -7.78 -31.79
CA GLY A 385 -16.80 -6.59 -31.98
C GLY A 385 -17.71 -6.31 -30.79
N PHE A 386 -18.23 -7.37 -30.14
CA PHE A 386 -19.03 -7.26 -28.93
C PHE A 386 -18.19 -6.73 -27.74
N VAL A 387 -17.03 -7.32 -27.52
CA VAL A 387 -16.11 -6.93 -26.42
C VAL A 387 -15.67 -5.48 -26.58
N LEU A 388 -15.34 -5.06 -27.80
CA LEU A 388 -14.94 -3.67 -28.07
C LEU A 388 -16.09 -2.68 -27.85
N ARG A 389 -17.33 -3.05 -28.26
CA ARG A 389 -18.52 -2.19 -28.01
C ARG A 389 -18.77 -2.04 -26.52
N LEU A 390 -18.69 -3.13 -25.76
CA LEU A 390 -18.85 -3.11 -24.31
C LEU A 390 -17.74 -2.29 -23.62
N PHE A 391 -16.49 -2.43 -24.07
CA PHE A 391 -15.36 -1.64 -23.62
C PHE A 391 -15.62 -0.13 -23.80
N ARG A 392 -16.08 0.31 -24.99
CA ARG A 392 -16.37 1.73 -25.27
C ARG A 392 -17.49 2.29 -24.39
N ILE A 393 -18.56 1.53 -24.17
CA ILE A 393 -19.68 1.94 -23.31
C ILE A 393 -19.16 2.17 -21.86
N ARG A 394 -18.39 1.22 -21.35
CA ARG A 394 -17.83 1.30 -19.99
C ARG A 394 -16.78 2.38 -19.84
N LEU A 395 -15.95 2.55 -20.86
CA LEU A 395 -14.95 3.62 -20.90
C LEU A 395 -15.60 4.99 -20.79
N ARG A 396 -16.68 5.24 -21.55
CA ARG A 396 -17.43 6.48 -21.45
C ARG A 396 -17.90 6.76 -20.03
N GLU A 397 -18.41 5.77 -19.33
CA GLU A 397 -18.93 5.94 -17.98
C GLU A 397 -17.82 6.16 -16.93
N ILE A 398 -16.70 5.45 -17.05
CA ILE A 398 -15.57 5.65 -16.11
C ILE A 398 -14.88 7.01 -16.32
N ILE A 399 -14.77 7.47 -17.59
CA ILE A 399 -14.25 8.81 -17.89
C ILE A 399 -15.14 9.88 -17.25
N LYS A 400 -16.48 9.78 -17.35
CA LYS A 400 -17.38 10.73 -16.72
C LYS A 400 -17.17 10.84 -15.21
N VAL A 401 -17.04 9.70 -14.53
CA VAL A 401 -16.82 9.67 -13.08
C VAL A 401 -15.49 10.32 -12.70
N ASN A 402 -14.42 10.01 -13.43
CA ASN A 402 -13.07 10.54 -13.15
C ASN A 402 -12.87 11.98 -13.65
N ALA A 403 -13.68 12.44 -14.61
CA ALA A 403 -13.61 13.82 -15.11
C ALA A 403 -14.01 14.86 -14.05
N VAL A 404 -14.89 14.51 -13.11
CA VAL A 404 -15.35 15.47 -12.09
C VAL A 404 -14.20 15.99 -11.23
N PRO A 405 -13.42 15.14 -10.52
CA PRO A 405 -12.26 15.63 -9.77
C PRO A 405 -11.18 16.24 -10.69
N ALA A 406 -11.02 15.71 -11.90
CA ALA A 406 -10.05 16.25 -12.87
C ALA A 406 -10.39 17.69 -13.30
N LEU A 407 -11.66 17.97 -13.55
CA LEU A 407 -12.11 19.35 -13.86
C LEU A 407 -11.86 20.29 -12.68
N VAL A 408 -12.16 19.87 -11.46
CA VAL A 408 -11.91 20.69 -10.27
C VAL A 408 -10.41 21.00 -10.12
N ILE A 409 -9.54 20.01 -10.35
CA ILE A 409 -8.08 20.22 -10.29
C ILE A 409 -7.62 21.13 -11.43
N GLY A 410 -8.02 20.84 -12.67
CA GLY A 410 -7.60 21.60 -13.84
C GLY A 410 -8.03 23.07 -13.76
N CYS A 411 -9.31 23.32 -13.45
CA CYS A 411 -9.83 24.68 -13.26
C CYS A 411 -9.23 25.36 -12.02
N GLY A 412 -9.01 24.60 -10.94
CA GLY A 412 -8.36 25.10 -9.73
C GLY A 412 -6.93 25.55 -9.98
N LEU A 413 -6.15 24.77 -10.72
CA LEU A 413 -4.78 25.15 -11.11
C LEU A 413 -4.76 26.36 -12.05
N ALA A 414 -5.69 26.45 -13.00
CA ALA A 414 -5.84 27.61 -13.85
C ALA A 414 -6.17 28.88 -13.04
N LEU A 415 -7.05 28.76 -12.03
CA LEU A 415 -7.37 29.86 -11.11
C LEU A 415 -6.15 30.25 -10.26
N ILE A 416 -5.41 29.28 -9.72
CA ILE A 416 -4.20 29.51 -8.94
C ILE A 416 -3.16 30.23 -9.80
N LEU A 417 -2.94 29.81 -11.05
CA LEU A 417 -2.05 30.47 -12.01
C LEU A 417 -2.48 31.92 -12.28
N TYR A 418 -3.78 32.16 -12.43
CA TYR A 418 -4.31 33.52 -12.63
C TYR A 418 -4.05 34.43 -11.42
N VAL A 419 -4.36 33.97 -10.20
CA VAL A 419 -4.21 34.74 -8.96
C VAL A 419 -2.74 34.95 -8.58
N SER A 420 -1.85 34.02 -8.96
CA SER A 420 -0.41 34.09 -8.65
C SER A 420 0.39 35.08 -9.50
N GLY A 421 -0.24 35.73 -10.47
CA GLY A 421 0.38 36.73 -11.35
C GLY A 421 0.18 36.45 -12.84
N GLY A 422 -0.43 35.31 -13.18
CA GLY A 422 -0.77 34.94 -14.55
C GLY A 422 0.42 34.44 -15.37
N THR A 423 0.25 34.46 -16.66
CA THR A 423 1.26 34.05 -17.66
C THR A 423 1.08 34.86 -18.92
N ASP A 424 2.18 35.15 -19.62
CA ASP A 424 2.19 35.91 -20.88
C ASP A 424 1.46 35.18 -22.02
N ASN A 425 1.39 33.85 -21.94
CA ASN A 425 0.72 33.04 -22.96
C ASN A 425 -0.61 32.47 -22.46
N PRO A 426 -1.77 32.99 -22.90
CA PRO A 426 -3.09 32.51 -22.50
C PRO A 426 -3.34 31.01 -22.78
N LEU A 427 -2.60 30.44 -23.74
CA LEU A 427 -2.70 29.02 -24.08
C LEU A 427 -2.33 28.11 -22.90
N ASN A 428 -1.48 28.59 -21.97
CA ASN A 428 -1.10 27.81 -20.77
C ASN A 428 -2.30 27.44 -19.92
N TYR A 429 -3.31 28.29 -19.79
CA TYR A 429 -4.54 27.99 -19.03
C TYR A 429 -5.31 26.82 -19.65
N VAL A 430 -5.47 26.86 -20.98
CA VAL A 430 -6.21 25.83 -21.71
C VAL A 430 -5.45 24.50 -21.67
N VAL A 431 -4.14 24.54 -21.97
CA VAL A 431 -3.27 23.34 -21.96
C VAL A 431 -3.25 22.69 -20.58
N LEU A 432 -3.20 23.49 -19.52
CA LEU A 432 -3.22 22.98 -18.14
C LEU A 432 -4.49 22.19 -17.86
N VAL A 433 -5.67 22.74 -18.14
CA VAL A 433 -6.96 22.06 -17.93
C VAL A 433 -7.06 20.81 -18.81
N VAL A 434 -6.74 20.93 -20.11
CA VAL A 434 -6.82 19.81 -21.06
C VAL A 434 -5.86 18.68 -20.69
N THR A 435 -4.64 19.02 -20.22
CA THR A 435 -3.66 18.02 -19.80
C THR A 435 -4.15 17.20 -18.58
N ILE A 436 -4.72 17.85 -17.57
CA ILE A 436 -5.30 17.15 -16.41
C ILE A 436 -6.44 16.23 -16.85
N LEU A 437 -7.31 16.68 -17.75
CA LEU A 437 -8.38 15.85 -18.30
C LEU A 437 -7.84 14.68 -19.13
N ALA A 438 -6.80 14.91 -19.94
CA ALA A 438 -6.13 13.86 -20.70
C ALA A 438 -5.51 12.79 -19.79
N MET A 439 -4.81 13.18 -18.71
CA MET A 439 -4.30 12.25 -17.73
C MET A 439 -5.42 11.43 -17.07
N SER A 440 -6.53 12.07 -16.72
CA SER A 440 -7.72 11.39 -16.16
C SER A 440 -8.28 10.36 -17.13
N ALA A 441 -8.40 10.72 -18.41
CA ALA A 441 -8.84 9.82 -19.46
C ALA A 441 -7.84 8.66 -19.65
N PHE A 442 -6.53 8.95 -19.69
CA PHE A 442 -5.47 7.93 -19.77
C PHE A 442 -5.61 6.88 -18.68
N PHE A 443 -5.71 7.26 -17.40
CA PHE A 443 -5.84 6.29 -16.33
C PHE A 443 -7.16 5.51 -16.41
N SER A 444 -8.25 6.15 -16.86
CA SER A 444 -9.52 5.47 -17.09
C SER A 444 -9.40 4.38 -18.15
N ILE A 445 -8.74 4.68 -19.27
CA ILE A 445 -8.47 3.73 -20.36
C ILE A 445 -7.51 2.64 -19.87
N HIS A 446 -6.43 3.01 -19.19
CA HIS A 446 -5.40 2.10 -18.69
C HIS A 446 -6.00 1.03 -17.77
N TYR A 447 -6.71 1.42 -16.72
CA TYR A 447 -7.31 0.47 -15.78
C TYR A 447 -8.35 -0.45 -16.44
N LEU A 448 -9.15 0.11 -17.33
CA LEU A 448 -10.14 -0.69 -18.05
C LEU A 448 -9.47 -1.65 -19.04
N THR A 449 -8.43 -1.23 -19.75
CA THR A 449 -7.66 -2.07 -20.67
C THR A 449 -6.97 -3.22 -19.93
N VAL A 450 -6.31 -2.91 -18.81
CA VAL A 450 -5.67 -3.93 -17.96
C VAL A 450 -6.69 -4.92 -17.42
N TYR A 451 -7.89 -4.46 -17.06
CA TYR A 451 -9.00 -5.33 -16.66
C TYR A 451 -9.41 -6.31 -17.77
N TYR A 452 -9.59 -5.83 -19.00
CA TYR A 452 -9.98 -6.68 -20.13
C TYR A 452 -8.88 -7.64 -20.58
N LEU A 453 -7.63 -7.21 -20.56
CA LEU A 453 -6.49 -8.01 -21.02
C LEU A 453 -5.98 -9.01 -19.97
N LEU A 454 -5.99 -8.66 -18.71
CA LEU A 454 -5.40 -9.47 -17.64
C LEU A 454 -6.42 -10.11 -16.71
N GLN A 455 -7.64 -9.65 -16.72
CA GLN A 455 -8.75 -10.11 -15.87
C GLN A 455 -8.26 -10.54 -14.45
N PRO A 456 -8.01 -9.57 -13.54
CA PRO A 456 -7.30 -9.84 -12.29
C PRO A 456 -8.15 -10.49 -11.21
N TYR A 457 -9.47 -10.52 -11.37
CA TYR A 457 -10.41 -10.93 -10.33
C TYR A 457 -10.76 -12.42 -10.41
N THR A 458 -11.02 -13.02 -9.26
CA THR A 458 -11.54 -14.38 -9.11
C THR A 458 -12.85 -14.36 -8.34
N ALA A 459 -13.59 -15.47 -8.32
CA ALA A 459 -14.87 -15.60 -7.60
C ALA A 459 -14.78 -15.22 -6.10
N GLY A 460 -13.58 -15.23 -5.51
CA GLY A 460 -13.33 -14.82 -4.13
C GLY A 460 -12.92 -13.36 -3.94
N THR A 461 -13.14 -12.47 -4.90
CA THR A 461 -12.83 -11.02 -4.84
C THR A 461 -11.36 -10.63 -4.71
N GLU A 462 -10.45 -11.57 -4.56
CA GLU A 462 -9.02 -11.30 -4.43
C GLU A 462 -8.35 -11.11 -5.79
N MET A 463 -7.52 -10.07 -5.91
CA MET A 463 -6.62 -9.91 -7.04
C MET A 463 -5.48 -10.92 -6.94
N LYS A 464 -5.55 -12.02 -7.70
CA LYS A 464 -4.53 -13.09 -7.66
C LYS A 464 -3.53 -13.05 -8.81
N SER A 465 -3.76 -12.23 -9.84
CA SER A 465 -2.87 -12.17 -11.02
C SER A 465 -1.55 -11.48 -10.70
N GLY A 466 -0.45 -12.23 -10.73
CA GLY A 466 0.91 -11.69 -10.58
C GLY A 466 1.26 -10.68 -11.67
N THR A 467 0.85 -10.95 -12.91
CA THR A 467 1.05 -10.04 -14.06
C THR A 467 0.34 -8.70 -13.84
N TYR A 468 -0.89 -8.72 -13.32
CA TYR A 468 -1.60 -7.48 -12.97
C TYR A 468 -0.82 -6.66 -11.94
N ARG A 469 -0.30 -7.31 -10.89
CA ARG A 469 0.50 -6.62 -9.86
C ARG A 469 1.76 -5.98 -10.45
N ILE A 470 2.46 -6.68 -11.34
CA ILE A 470 3.66 -6.13 -12.01
C ILE A 470 3.29 -4.89 -12.83
N VAL A 471 2.21 -4.94 -13.62
CA VAL A 471 1.76 -3.78 -14.40
C VAL A 471 1.39 -2.61 -13.48
N MET A 472 0.69 -2.86 -12.37
CA MET A 472 0.32 -1.81 -11.42
C MET A 472 1.54 -1.20 -10.71
N VAL A 473 2.53 -2.04 -10.32
CA VAL A 473 3.79 -1.54 -9.73
C VAL A 473 4.57 -0.72 -10.75
N LEU A 474 4.67 -1.17 -12.00
CA LEU A 474 5.34 -0.41 -13.06
C LEU A 474 4.65 0.94 -13.29
N THR A 475 3.32 0.96 -13.37
CA THR A 475 2.54 2.19 -13.50
C THR A 475 2.82 3.14 -12.33
N TYR A 476 2.83 2.62 -11.09
CA TYR A 476 3.19 3.39 -9.90
C TYR A 476 4.58 3.99 -10.00
N VAL A 477 5.59 3.19 -10.35
CA VAL A 477 7.00 3.64 -10.45
C VAL A 477 7.15 4.74 -11.49
N VAL A 478 6.51 4.58 -12.66
CA VAL A 478 6.53 5.62 -13.71
C VAL A 478 5.88 6.92 -13.23
N CYS A 479 4.69 6.83 -12.61
CA CYS A 479 4.00 8.00 -12.08
C CYS A 479 4.79 8.65 -10.93
N TYR A 480 5.43 7.86 -10.07
CA TYR A 480 6.29 8.34 -9.00
C TYR A 480 7.53 9.07 -9.54
N ALA A 481 8.14 8.55 -10.60
CA ALA A 481 9.28 9.22 -11.24
C ALA A 481 8.90 10.62 -11.80
N MET A 482 7.64 10.82 -12.22
CA MET A 482 7.15 12.11 -12.70
C MET A 482 7.15 13.21 -11.62
N ILE A 483 7.20 12.85 -10.34
CA ILE A 483 7.29 13.83 -9.23
C ILE A 483 8.53 14.72 -9.35
N ASN A 484 9.65 14.14 -9.80
CA ASN A 484 10.94 14.83 -9.90
C ASN A 484 11.17 15.50 -11.26
N VAL A 485 10.24 15.34 -12.22
CA VAL A 485 10.35 15.94 -13.54
C VAL A 485 9.82 17.36 -13.50
N ARG A 486 10.62 18.32 -13.96
CA ARG A 486 10.23 19.72 -14.16
C ARG A 486 10.21 20.01 -15.65
N MET A 487 9.10 20.50 -16.13
CA MET A 487 8.91 20.77 -17.57
C MET A 487 7.86 21.86 -17.77
N PRO A 488 8.07 22.80 -18.73
CA PRO A 488 7.10 23.83 -19.07
C PRO A 488 5.73 23.25 -19.44
N ILE A 489 4.66 23.96 -19.08
CA ILE A 489 3.27 23.52 -19.29
C ILE A 489 3.00 23.09 -20.73
N LEU A 490 3.39 23.92 -21.70
CA LEU A 490 3.10 23.65 -23.11
C LEU A 490 3.80 22.39 -23.62
N MET A 491 5.07 22.20 -23.25
CA MET A 491 5.85 21.03 -23.67
C MET A 491 5.30 19.75 -23.06
N PHE A 492 5.10 19.74 -21.77
CA PHE A 492 4.55 18.56 -21.09
C PHE A 492 3.11 18.29 -21.51
N GLY A 493 2.30 19.33 -21.65
CA GLY A 493 0.90 19.21 -22.07
C GLY A 493 0.77 18.58 -23.45
N ALA A 494 1.52 19.09 -24.43
CA ALA A 494 1.53 18.53 -25.79
C ALA A 494 1.96 17.06 -25.80
N MET A 495 3.05 16.73 -25.10
CA MET A 495 3.55 15.36 -24.97
C MET A 495 2.51 14.45 -24.31
N CYS A 496 1.89 14.88 -23.21
CA CYS A 496 0.89 14.10 -22.48
C CYS A 496 -0.35 13.83 -23.32
N ILE A 497 -0.88 14.86 -24.02
CA ILE A 497 -2.06 14.72 -24.88
C ILE A 497 -1.76 13.75 -26.04
N ALA A 498 -0.61 13.93 -26.72
CA ALA A 498 -0.20 13.03 -27.81
C ALA A 498 -0.06 11.58 -27.32
N PHE A 499 0.58 11.38 -26.16
CA PHE A 499 0.70 10.07 -25.53
C PHE A 499 -0.67 9.46 -25.19
N CYS A 500 -1.59 10.23 -24.62
CA CYS A 500 -2.94 9.74 -24.28
C CYS A 500 -3.73 9.31 -25.52
N VAL A 501 -3.63 10.06 -26.63
CA VAL A 501 -4.29 9.70 -27.89
C VAL A 501 -3.68 8.41 -28.45
N ALA A 502 -2.35 8.34 -28.57
CA ALA A 502 -1.66 7.16 -29.06
C ALA A 502 -1.99 5.91 -28.21
N TYR A 503 -1.93 6.06 -26.89
CA TYR A 503 -2.28 4.97 -25.95
C TYR A 503 -3.73 4.51 -26.13
N SER A 504 -4.67 5.44 -26.34
CA SER A 504 -6.10 5.11 -26.52
C SER A 504 -6.34 4.26 -27.78
N ILE A 505 -5.64 4.57 -28.86
CA ILE A 505 -5.69 3.79 -30.11
C ILE A 505 -5.11 2.40 -29.89
N VAL A 506 -3.89 2.31 -29.33
CA VAL A 506 -3.22 1.04 -29.04
C VAL A 506 -4.07 0.18 -28.11
N ALA A 507 -4.61 0.74 -27.04
CA ALA A 507 -5.48 0.06 -26.08
C ALA A 507 -6.72 -0.53 -26.76
N SER A 508 -7.36 0.24 -27.65
CA SER A 508 -8.55 -0.23 -28.40
C SER A 508 -8.21 -1.40 -29.33
N ILE A 509 -7.06 -1.35 -29.99
CA ILE A 509 -6.57 -2.45 -30.88
C ILE A 509 -6.25 -3.70 -30.04
N LEU A 510 -5.57 -3.54 -28.90
CA LEU A 510 -5.23 -4.65 -28.02
C LEU A 510 -6.48 -5.32 -27.43
N VAL A 511 -7.45 -4.54 -27.00
CA VAL A 511 -8.72 -5.05 -26.49
C VAL A 511 -9.47 -5.80 -27.59
N TYR A 512 -9.57 -5.25 -28.79
CA TYR A 512 -10.21 -5.94 -29.92
C TYR A 512 -9.57 -7.30 -30.22
N LYS A 513 -8.21 -7.33 -30.29
CA LYS A 513 -7.47 -8.52 -30.71
C LYS A 513 -7.35 -9.59 -29.61
N PHE A 514 -7.12 -9.19 -28.38
CA PHE A 514 -6.73 -10.12 -27.31
C PHE A 514 -7.83 -10.35 -26.26
N ALA A 515 -8.68 -9.37 -25.95
CA ALA A 515 -9.67 -9.52 -24.88
C ALA A 515 -10.64 -10.70 -25.09
N PRO A 516 -11.10 -11.05 -26.30
CA PRO A 516 -11.93 -12.24 -26.50
C PRO A 516 -11.30 -13.56 -26.02
N ARG A 517 -9.97 -13.60 -25.91
CA ARG A 517 -9.20 -14.77 -25.44
C ARG A 517 -8.81 -14.68 -23.99
N THR A 518 -8.61 -13.48 -23.48
CA THR A 518 -8.06 -13.24 -22.11
C THR A 518 -9.14 -12.89 -21.10
N PHE A 519 -10.23 -12.26 -21.52
CA PHE A 519 -11.33 -11.85 -20.65
C PHE A 519 -12.27 -13.03 -20.38
N ARG A 520 -11.84 -13.90 -19.44
CA ARG A 520 -12.54 -15.14 -19.06
C ARG A 520 -12.53 -15.31 -17.54
N LEU A 521 -13.46 -16.10 -17.02
CA LEU A 521 -13.40 -16.55 -15.65
C LEU A 521 -12.10 -17.32 -15.42
N ARG A 522 -11.39 -16.96 -14.36
CA ARG A 522 -10.23 -17.72 -13.88
C ARG A 522 -10.67 -18.59 -12.71
N THR A 523 -10.51 -19.86 -12.89
CA THR A 523 -10.71 -20.89 -11.86
C THR A 523 -9.48 -21.00 -10.97
#